data_d95d19c50edc11f54242d9578ac25558
#
_entry.id   d95d19c50edc11f54242d9578ac25558
#
_cell.length_a   1.000
_cell.length_b   1.000
_cell.length_c   1.000
_cell.angle_alpha   90.00
_cell.angle_beta   90.00
_cell.angle_gamma   90.00
#
_symmetry.space_group_name_H-M   'P 1'
#
loop_
_entity.id
_entity.type
_entity.pdbx_description
1 polymer ?
#
loop_
_entity_poly.entity_id
_entity_poly.type
_entity_poly.pdbx_seq_one_letter_code
_entity_poly.pdbx_strand_id
1 'polypeptide(L)'
;MLTLQALNMPDHVTIAASSDRGGFSAEDLDRAAHVLRDPRTGNEHPVDPRLLDLVYRVATHFSAHEVRIISGYRTPKGGKHSNHGKGRAIDLVIPGASDEEVAKFAREQGFTGVGVYPTSGFVHLDVRDRSYFWVDSSGPGKRNRTRGILGDLAAKSDARALARGEHGIGPFAISTDVDAALAEARFAGGSNTPPVEDDDVDDGAVAP
;
A
#
# COMPACT_ATOMS: atom_id res chain seq x y z
N MET A 1 6.66 13.88 -11.87
CA MET A 1 6.82 12.58 -12.55
C MET A 1 7.13 11.52 -11.51
N LEU A 2 6.61 10.31 -11.68
CA LEU A 2 6.89 9.14 -10.84
C LEU A 2 7.35 8.00 -11.76
N THR A 3 8.55 7.47 -11.53
CA THR A 3 9.06 6.30 -12.25
C THR A 3 8.99 5.08 -11.33
N LEU A 4 8.28 4.05 -11.77
CA LEU A 4 8.18 2.75 -11.10
C LEU A 4 9.02 1.75 -11.90
N GLN A 5 9.96 1.08 -11.24
CA GLN A 5 10.82 0.05 -11.82
C GLN A 5 10.57 -1.28 -11.11
N ALA A 6 9.99 -2.23 -11.80
CA ALA A 6 9.84 -3.58 -11.27
C ALA A 6 11.22 -4.27 -11.19
N LEU A 7 11.54 -4.89 -10.05
CA LEU A 7 12.81 -5.63 -9.89
C LEU A 7 12.70 -7.09 -10.35
N ASN A 8 11.50 -7.65 -10.30
CA ASN A 8 11.24 -9.05 -10.66
C ASN A 8 10.77 -9.24 -12.11
N MET A 9 10.68 -8.14 -12.88
CA MET A 9 10.25 -8.09 -14.27
C MET A 9 11.01 -6.98 -14.99
N PRO A 10 11.17 -7.05 -16.34
CA PRO A 10 11.90 -6.02 -17.08
C PRO A 10 11.10 -4.72 -17.24
N ASP A 11 9.95 -4.60 -16.61
CA ASP A 11 9.00 -3.53 -16.85
C ASP A 11 9.31 -2.31 -15.98
N HIS A 12 9.10 -1.15 -16.59
CA HIS A 12 9.11 0.13 -15.90
C HIS A 12 8.08 1.07 -16.52
N VAL A 13 7.66 2.08 -15.76
CA VAL A 13 6.77 3.13 -16.25
C VAL A 13 7.13 4.47 -15.61
N THR A 14 7.03 5.52 -16.40
CA THR A 14 7.04 6.89 -15.89
C THR A 14 5.66 7.51 -16.12
N ILE A 15 5.05 7.97 -15.05
CA ILE A 15 3.70 8.56 -15.02
C ILE A 15 3.75 10.00 -14.49
N ALA A 16 2.76 10.80 -14.87
CA ALA A 16 2.73 12.22 -14.56
C ALA A 16 1.69 12.52 -13.49
N ALA A 17 2.14 13.04 -12.33
CA ALA A 17 1.22 13.56 -11.34
C ALA A 17 0.63 14.90 -11.79
N SER A 18 -0.66 15.11 -11.53
CA SER A 18 -1.38 16.37 -11.85
C SER A 18 -1.18 17.45 -10.80
N SER A 19 -0.65 17.10 -9.62
CA SER A 19 -0.37 18.01 -8.52
C SER A 19 0.88 17.60 -7.74
N ASP A 20 1.29 18.43 -6.79
CA ASP A 20 2.38 18.14 -5.85
C ASP A 20 2.04 17.03 -4.84
N ARG A 21 0.77 16.63 -4.76
CA ARG A 21 0.29 15.54 -3.88
C ARG A 21 0.01 14.23 -4.62
N GLY A 22 0.15 14.20 -5.93
CA GLY A 22 -0.18 13.08 -6.80
C GLY A 22 -1.30 13.42 -7.79
N GLY A 23 -2.27 12.52 -7.91
CA GLY A 23 -3.33 12.58 -8.90
C GLY A 23 -2.83 12.10 -10.26
N PHE A 24 -3.32 10.97 -10.70
CA PHE A 24 -2.89 10.32 -11.95
C PHE A 24 -4.08 10.11 -12.88
N SER A 25 -3.84 10.17 -14.18
CA SER A 25 -4.87 9.87 -15.19
C SER A 25 -5.25 8.39 -15.13
N ALA A 26 -6.43 8.04 -15.66
CA ALA A 26 -6.85 6.64 -15.77
C ALA A 26 -5.84 5.80 -16.57
N GLU A 27 -5.28 6.37 -17.65
CA GLU A 27 -4.25 5.72 -18.46
C GLU A 27 -2.97 5.47 -17.65
N ASP A 28 -2.54 6.43 -16.83
CA ASP A 28 -1.35 6.27 -15.98
C ASP A 28 -1.60 5.22 -14.87
N LEU A 29 -2.83 5.15 -14.33
CA LEU A 29 -3.22 4.11 -13.38
C LEU A 29 -3.16 2.72 -14.01
N ASP A 30 -3.65 2.55 -15.25
CA ASP A 30 -3.60 1.28 -15.98
C ASP A 30 -2.15 0.89 -16.29
N ARG A 31 -1.30 1.83 -16.70
CA ARG A 31 0.13 1.59 -16.94
C ARG A 31 0.86 1.20 -15.67
N ALA A 32 0.53 1.82 -14.53
CA ALA A 32 1.07 1.44 -13.24
C ALA A 32 0.59 0.05 -12.82
N ALA A 33 -0.70 -0.28 -13.02
CA ALA A 33 -1.25 -1.61 -12.73
C ALA A 33 -0.52 -2.72 -13.50
N HIS A 34 -0.15 -2.46 -14.76
CA HIS A 34 0.65 -3.38 -15.56
C HIS A 34 2.03 -3.67 -14.95
N VAL A 35 2.75 -2.63 -14.51
CA VAL A 35 4.07 -2.78 -13.85
C VAL A 35 3.95 -3.44 -12.49
N LEU A 36 2.83 -3.23 -11.79
CA LEU A 36 2.57 -3.76 -10.45
C LEU A 36 1.90 -5.15 -10.45
N ARG A 37 1.73 -5.80 -11.60
CA ARG A 37 1.07 -7.11 -11.71
C ARG A 37 1.81 -8.21 -10.93
N ASP A 38 1.11 -9.30 -10.65
CA ASP A 38 1.70 -10.47 -10.00
C ASP A 38 2.69 -11.17 -10.96
N PRO A 39 4.01 -11.17 -10.68
CA PRO A 39 5.01 -11.74 -11.59
C PRO A 39 4.88 -13.27 -11.73
N ARG A 40 4.19 -13.94 -10.82
CA ARG A 40 4.02 -15.41 -10.83
C ARG A 40 2.88 -15.86 -11.74
N THR A 41 1.85 -15.05 -11.87
CA THR A 41 0.62 -15.40 -12.60
C THR A 41 0.41 -14.54 -13.84
N GLY A 42 1.07 -13.38 -13.93
CA GLY A 42 0.82 -12.37 -14.94
C GLY A 42 -0.48 -11.59 -14.73
N ASN A 43 -1.24 -11.89 -13.67
CA ASN A 43 -2.50 -11.22 -13.43
C ASN A 43 -2.30 -9.75 -13.03
N GLU A 44 -3.11 -8.89 -13.62
CA GLU A 44 -3.20 -7.47 -13.31
C GLU A 44 -4.42 -7.19 -12.42
N HIS A 45 -4.36 -6.12 -11.67
CA HIS A 45 -5.46 -5.61 -10.86
C HIS A 45 -5.39 -4.09 -10.83
N PRO A 46 -6.53 -3.38 -10.89
CA PRO A 46 -6.55 -1.94 -10.73
C PRO A 46 -5.85 -1.51 -9.45
N VAL A 47 -5.00 -0.52 -9.55
CA VAL A 47 -4.27 0.07 -8.43
C VAL A 47 -5.15 1.13 -7.75
N ASP A 48 -5.22 1.14 -6.43
CA ASP A 48 -5.88 2.22 -5.70
C ASP A 48 -5.11 3.54 -5.94
N PRO A 49 -5.75 4.60 -6.47
CA PRO A 49 -5.07 5.86 -6.78
C PRO A 49 -4.31 6.45 -5.58
N ARG A 50 -4.84 6.28 -4.37
CA ARG A 50 -4.21 6.78 -3.14
C ARG A 50 -2.91 6.08 -2.79
N LEU A 51 -2.74 4.82 -3.23
CA LEU A 51 -1.45 4.13 -3.10
C LEU A 51 -0.39 4.83 -3.96
N LEU A 52 -0.71 5.16 -5.21
CA LEU A 52 0.23 5.89 -6.07
C LEU A 52 0.49 7.31 -5.57
N ASP A 53 -0.52 7.99 -5.01
CA ASP A 53 -0.34 9.30 -4.36
C ASP A 53 0.62 9.21 -3.16
N LEU A 54 0.50 8.16 -2.35
CA LEU A 54 1.41 7.91 -1.23
C LEU A 54 2.84 7.67 -1.73
N VAL A 55 3.01 6.77 -2.71
CA VAL A 55 4.32 6.45 -3.31
C VAL A 55 4.94 7.69 -3.95
N TYR A 56 4.15 8.51 -4.64
CA TYR A 56 4.62 9.76 -5.24
C TYR A 56 5.12 10.76 -4.19
N ARG A 57 4.37 10.94 -3.09
CA ARG A 57 4.81 11.81 -1.99
C ARG A 57 6.09 11.34 -1.34
N VAL A 58 6.24 10.02 -1.15
CA VAL A 58 7.48 9.42 -0.65
C VAL A 58 8.63 9.68 -1.62
N ALA A 59 8.47 9.36 -2.90
CA ALA A 59 9.51 9.56 -3.91
C ALA A 59 9.93 11.03 -4.01
N THR A 60 8.97 11.94 -4.00
CA THR A 60 9.22 13.40 -4.07
C THR A 60 9.96 13.89 -2.83
N HIS A 61 9.57 13.43 -1.63
CA HIS A 61 10.25 13.82 -0.39
C HIS A 61 11.73 13.47 -0.38
N PHE A 62 12.08 12.31 -0.91
CA PHE A 62 13.47 11.86 -1.00
C PHE A 62 14.17 12.25 -2.30
N SER A 63 13.52 13.05 -3.16
CA SER A 63 14.05 13.44 -4.49
C SER A 63 14.46 12.21 -5.31
N ALA A 64 13.76 11.10 -5.16
CA ALA A 64 14.08 9.86 -5.83
C ALA A 64 13.68 9.93 -7.31
N HIS A 65 14.61 9.58 -8.20
CA HIS A 65 14.36 9.54 -9.64
C HIS A 65 13.53 8.33 -10.06
N GLU A 66 13.60 7.26 -9.27
CA GLU A 66 12.84 6.01 -9.46
C GLU A 66 12.43 5.41 -8.13
N VAL A 67 11.36 4.61 -8.14
CA VAL A 67 10.95 3.74 -7.04
C VAL A 67 11.13 2.30 -7.50
N ARG A 68 11.90 1.52 -6.76
CA ARG A 68 12.15 0.12 -7.06
C ARG A 68 11.09 -0.75 -6.40
N ILE A 69 10.37 -1.51 -7.22
CA ILE A 69 9.24 -2.32 -6.79
C ILE A 69 9.67 -3.77 -6.63
N ILE A 70 9.55 -4.29 -5.42
CA ILE A 70 9.75 -5.70 -5.10
C ILE A 70 8.48 -6.49 -5.35
N SER A 71 7.33 -5.96 -4.91
CA SER A 71 6.03 -6.60 -5.10
C SER A 71 4.91 -5.56 -5.15
N GLY A 72 4.02 -5.70 -6.12
CA GLY A 72 2.76 -4.96 -6.20
C GLY A 72 1.58 -5.88 -5.91
N TYR A 73 0.70 -6.09 -6.90
CA TYR A 73 -0.45 -6.98 -6.79
C TYR A 73 -0.01 -8.43 -6.57
N ARG A 74 -0.70 -9.11 -5.69
CA ARG A 74 -0.56 -10.55 -5.44
C ARG A 74 -1.90 -11.23 -5.63
N THR A 75 -1.98 -12.17 -6.56
CA THR A 75 -3.20 -12.94 -6.80
C THR A 75 -3.60 -13.68 -5.52
N PRO A 76 -4.81 -13.43 -4.98
CA PRO A 76 -5.25 -14.05 -3.72
C PRO A 76 -5.21 -15.57 -3.79
N LYS A 77 -4.72 -16.22 -2.75
CA LYS A 77 -4.69 -17.67 -2.59
C LYS A 77 -5.56 -18.07 -1.40
N GLY A 78 -6.54 -18.96 -1.64
CA GLY A 78 -7.24 -19.63 -0.54
C GLY A 78 -8.03 -18.71 0.40
N GLY A 79 -8.63 -17.63 -0.11
CA GLY A 79 -9.48 -16.72 0.68
C GLY A 79 -8.72 -15.72 1.56
N LYS A 80 -7.40 -15.64 1.46
CA LYS A 80 -6.61 -14.60 2.13
C LYS A 80 -6.82 -13.25 1.44
N HIS A 81 -7.11 -12.24 2.22
CA HIS A 81 -7.42 -10.88 1.77
C HIS A 81 -6.34 -9.89 2.19
N SER A 82 -5.14 -9.97 1.58
CA SER A 82 -4.11 -8.97 1.82
C SER A 82 -4.39 -7.68 1.04
N ASN A 83 -3.81 -6.55 1.46
CA ASN A 83 -3.91 -5.29 0.72
C ASN A 83 -3.21 -5.37 -0.65
N HIS A 84 -2.21 -6.23 -0.81
CA HIS A 84 -1.66 -6.56 -2.13
C HIS A 84 -2.71 -7.17 -3.08
N GLY A 85 -3.54 -8.09 -2.58
CA GLY A 85 -4.63 -8.70 -3.35
C GLY A 85 -5.80 -7.76 -3.67
N LYS A 86 -5.79 -6.55 -3.10
CA LYS A 86 -6.77 -5.49 -3.36
C LYS A 86 -6.21 -4.35 -4.22
N GLY A 87 -4.97 -4.45 -4.71
CA GLY A 87 -4.29 -3.35 -5.40
C GLY A 87 -3.99 -2.14 -4.50
N ARG A 88 -3.89 -2.33 -3.20
CA ARG A 88 -3.74 -1.28 -2.18
C ARG A 88 -2.40 -1.28 -1.47
N ALA A 89 -1.49 -2.19 -1.80
CA ALA A 89 -0.20 -2.34 -1.16
C ALA A 89 0.94 -2.50 -2.17
N ILE A 90 2.13 -2.12 -1.73
CA ILE A 90 3.36 -2.20 -2.49
C ILE A 90 4.54 -2.43 -1.56
N ASP A 91 5.46 -3.31 -1.95
CA ASP A 91 6.77 -3.47 -1.32
C ASP A 91 7.81 -2.76 -2.19
N LEU A 92 8.58 -1.86 -1.60
CA LEU A 92 9.46 -0.98 -2.38
C LEU A 92 10.76 -0.63 -1.68
N VAL A 93 11.70 -0.16 -2.49
CA VAL A 93 12.94 0.48 -2.06
C VAL A 93 13.04 1.87 -2.71
N ILE A 94 13.42 2.87 -1.94
CA ILE A 94 13.74 4.21 -2.42
C ILE A 94 15.26 4.35 -2.50
N PRO A 95 15.86 4.38 -3.71
CA PRO A 95 17.30 4.55 -3.84
C PRO A 95 17.80 5.84 -3.17
N GLY A 96 18.83 5.71 -2.36
CA GLY A 96 19.43 6.85 -1.65
C GLY A 96 18.79 7.22 -0.31
N ALA A 97 17.70 6.55 0.09
CA ALA A 97 17.09 6.69 1.41
C ALA A 97 17.15 5.36 2.17
N SER A 98 17.29 5.40 3.49
CA SER A 98 17.19 4.21 4.32
C SER A 98 15.73 3.80 4.53
N ASP A 99 15.49 2.51 4.73
CA ASP A 99 14.15 1.96 5.02
C ASP A 99 13.50 2.64 6.24
N GLU A 100 14.31 2.99 7.25
CA GLU A 100 13.83 3.70 8.44
C GLU A 100 13.34 5.12 8.14
N GLU A 101 14.07 5.86 7.31
CA GLU A 101 13.67 7.23 6.89
C GLU A 101 12.41 7.19 6.04
N VAL A 102 12.34 6.26 5.08
CA VAL A 102 11.15 6.03 4.25
C VAL A 102 9.93 5.70 5.12
N ALA A 103 10.09 4.75 6.04
CA ALA A 103 9.01 4.36 6.94
C ALA A 103 8.59 5.51 7.87
N LYS A 104 9.54 6.29 8.39
CA LYS A 104 9.24 7.44 9.23
C LYS A 104 8.39 8.47 8.48
N PHE A 105 8.77 8.83 7.27
CA PHE A 105 8.00 9.77 6.46
C PHE A 105 6.61 9.21 6.09
N ALA A 106 6.55 7.94 5.64
CA ALA A 106 5.29 7.30 5.28
C ALA A 106 4.30 7.22 6.45
N ARG A 107 4.78 6.96 7.67
CA ARG A 107 3.97 6.95 8.90
C ARG A 107 3.34 8.30 9.23
N GLU A 108 3.95 9.41 8.80
CA GLU A 108 3.43 10.76 9.04
C GLU A 108 2.24 11.11 8.13
N GLN A 109 2.03 10.33 7.06
CA GLN A 109 0.96 10.59 6.10
C GLN A 109 -0.43 10.29 6.68
N GLY A 110 -0.57 9.31 7.57
CA GLY A 110 -1.84 8.85 8.13
C GLY A 110 -2.61 7.92 7.19
N PHE A 111 -3.48 7.11 7.76
CA PHE A 111 -4.29 6.12 7.05
C PHE A 111 -3.46 5.16 6.19
N THR A 112 -2.27 4.81 6.69
CA THR A 112 -1.29 3.99 5.99
C THR A 112 -0.92 2.75 6.79
N GLY A 113 -0.66 1.64 6.09
CA GLY A 113 0.13 0.55 6.61
C GLY A 113 1.59 0.76 6.27
N VAL A 114 2.47 0.65 7.26
CA VAL A 114 3.91 0.80 7.05
C VAL A 114 4.66 -0.31 7.77
N GLY A 115 5.20 -1.24 7.00
CA GLY A 115 6.04 -2.33 7.45
C GLY A 115 7.50 -2.11 7.10
N VAL A 116 8.40 -2.37 8.04
CA VAL A 116 9.84 -2.34 7.79
C VAL A 116 10.38 -3.75 7.87
N TYR A 117 11.12 -4.17 6.84
CA TYR A 117 11.71 -5.49 6.71
C TYR A 117 13.24 -5.42 6.66
N PRO A 118 13.90 -5.15 7.81
CA PRO A 118 15.33 -4.83 7.85
C PRO A 118 16.23 -5.96 7.37
N THR A 119 15.78 -7.21 7.46
CA THR A 119 16.54 -8.37 6.96
C THR A 119 16.42 -8.54 5.45
N SER A 120 15.30 -8.10 4.86
CA SER A 120 15.02 -8.22 3.43
C SER A 120 15.32 -6.91 2.68
N GLY A 121 15.50 -5.79 3.39
CA GLY A 121 15.90 -4.50 2.82
C GLY A 121 14.82 -3.83 1.99
N PHE A 122 13.56 -3.77 2.50
CA PHE A 122 12.48 -3.05 1.86
C PHE A 122 11.46 -2.51 2.86
N VAL A 123 10.62 -1.61 2.37
CA VAL A 123 9.47 -1.07 3.11
C VAL A 123 8.18 -1.49 2.42
N HIS A 124 7.25 -2.02 3.21
CA HIS A 124 5.87 -2.21 2.79
C HIS A 124 5.09 -0.92 3.02
N LEU A 125 4.35 -0.49 2.02
CA LEU A 125 3.40 0.62 2.09
C LEU A 125 2.03 0.15 1.64
N ASP A 126 1.00 0.51 2.38
CA ASP A 126 -0.38 0.33 1.95
C ASP A 126 -1.27 1.49 2.39
N VAL A 127 -2.46 1.55 1.83
CA VAL A 127 -3.50 2.53 2.17
C VAL A 127 -4.68 1.82 2.83
N ARG A 128 -5.15 2.36 3.98
CA ARG A 128 -6.17 1.73 4.83
C ARG A 128 -7.04 2.74 5.60
N ASP A 129 -8.04 2.25 6.30
CA ASP A 129 -8.96 3.08 7.11
C ASP A 129 -8.34 3.59 8.40
N ARG A 130 -7.38 2.83 8.93
CA ARG A 130 -6.62 3.16 10.14
C ARG A 130 -5.18 2.77 9.94
N SER A 131 -4.27 3.61 10.37
CA SER A 131 -2.84 3.32 10.27
C SER A 131 -2.47 2.09 11.10
N TYR A 132 -1.56 1.30 10.53
CA TYR A 132 -0.96 0.15 11.19
C TYR A 132 0.53 0.08 10.88
N PHE A 133 1.36 0.09 11.91
CA PHE A 133 2.82 0.16 11.75
C PHE A 133 3.47 -1.03 12.44
N TRP A 134 4.41 -1.68 11.73
CA TRP A 134 5.12 -2.85 12.25
C TRP A 134 6.57 -2.92 11.76
N VAL A 135 7.33 -3.79 12.41
CA VAL A 135 8.67 -4.19 11.99
C VAL A 135 8.69 -5.72 11.94
N ASP A 136 9.10 -6.29 10.83
CA ASP A 136 9.31 -7.71 10.66
C ASP A 136 10.79 -8.00 10.47
N SER A 137 11.39 -8.67 11.44
CA SER A 137 12.80 -9.08 11.42
C SER A 137 13.03 -10.50 10.88
N SER A 138 11.99 -11.14 10.33
CA SER A 138 12.17 -12.44 9.66
C SER A 138 12.91 -12.28 8.34
N GLY A 139 13.67 -13.29 7.97
CA GLY A 139 14.26 -13.37 6.64
C GLY A 139 13.26 -13.91 5.61
N PRO A 140 13.57 -13.79 4.31
CA PRO A 140 12.73 -14.31 3.23
C PRO A 140 12.34 -15.77 3.43
N GLY A 141 11.05 -16.10 3.27
CA GLY A 141 10.51 -17.45 3.42
C GLY A 141 10.55 -18.02 4.86
N LYS A 142 10.82 -17.21 5.87
CA LYS A 142 10.77 -17.61 7.27
C LYS A 142 9.43 -17.21 7.89
N ARG A 143 9.07 -17.88 9.00
CA ARG A 143 7.89 -17.52 9.78
C ARG A 143 8.01 -16.08 10.26
N ASN A 144 6.98 -15.27 10.03
CA ASN A 144 6.88 -13.88 10.47
C ASN A 144 7.29 -13.73 11.95
N ARG A 145 8.14 -12.74 12.19
CA ARG A 145 8.53 -12.27 13.51
C ARG A 145 8.20 -10.79 13.64
N THR A 146 6.92 -10.47 13.38
CA THR A 146 6.42 -9.11 13.54
C THR A 146 6.65 -8.66 14.98
N ARG A 147 7.35 -7.55 15.13
CA ARG A 147 7.59 -6.89 16.43
C ARG A 147 7.18 -5.43 16.32
N GLY A 148 6.76 -4.88 17.44
CA GLY A 148 6.59 -3.42 17.53
C GLY A 148 5.41 -2.89 16.75
N ILE A 149 4.21 -3.39 17.04
CA ILE A 149 2.98 -2.70 16.64
C ILE A 149 2.97 -1.36 17.38
N LEU A 150 3.09 -0.27 16.61
CA LEU A 150 3.18 1.09 17.13
C LEU A 150 1.79 1.75 17.13
N GLY A 151 0.84 1.16 17.86
CA GLY A 151 -0.56 1.58 17.87
C GLY A 151 -0.78 3.04 18.27
N ASP A 152 -0.10 3.53 19.29
CA ASP A 152 -0.20 4.93 19.73
C ASP A 152 0.33 5.90 18.65
N LEU A 153 1.41 5.52 17.97
CA LEU A 153 1.96 6.32 16.89
C LEU A 153 1.01 6.34 15.69
N ALA A 154 0.40 5.22 15.37
CA ALA A 154 -0.59 5.08 14.31
C ALA A 154 -1.80 5.99 14.58
N ALA A 155 -2.38 5.92 15.76
CA ALA A 155 -3.52 6.76 16.15
C ALA A 155 -3.19 8.27 16.11
N LYS A 156 -1.99 8.65 16.55
CA LYS A 156 -1.52 10.05 16.47
C LYS A 156 -1.31 10.51 15.03
N SER A 157 -0.85 9.61 14.16
CA SER A 157 -0.69 9.90 12.74
C SER A 157 -2.03 10.17 12.08
N ASP A 158 -3.02 9.31 12.30
CA ASP A 158 -4.37 9.47 11.75
C ASP A 158 -5.05 10.74 12.26
N ALA A 159 -4.90 11.07 13.56
CA ALA A 159 -5.42 12.30 14.11
C ALA A 159 -4.83 13.55 13.44
N ARG A 160 -3.54 13.54 13.12
CA ARG A 160 -2.88 14.64 12.39
C ARG A 160 -3.37 14.71 10.93
N ALA A 161 -3.56 13.58 10.29
CA ALA A 161 -4.10 13.51 8.93
C ALA A 161 -5.53 14.05 8.87
N LEU A 162 -6.39 13.66 9.81
CA LEU A 162 -7.74 14.22 9.97
C LEU A 162 -7.73 15.73 10.16
N ALA A 163 -6.81 16.24 10.97
CA ALA A 163 -6.67 17.69 11.18
C ALA A 163 -6.24 18.44 9.90
N ARG A 164 -5.62 17.76 8.93
CA ARG A 164 -5.31 18.29 7.60
C ARG A 164 -6.44 18.08 6.58
N GLY A 165 -7.58 17.51 6.98
CA GLY A 165 -8.71 17.18 6.12
C GLY A 165 -8.53 15.92 5.29
N GLU A 166 -7.57 15.08 5.64
CA GLU A 166 -7.35 13.77 4.99
C GLU A 166 -8.23 12.72 5.66
N HIS A 167 -8.67 11.72 4.90
CA HIS A 167 -9.55 10.67 5.38
C HIS A 167 -8.98 9.30 4.98
N GLY A 168 -9.26 8.28 5.81
CA GLY A 168 -8.95 6.89 5.50
C GLY A 168 -9.73 6.37 4.29
N ILE A 169 -9.35 5.18 3.85
CA ILE A 169 -10.13 4.43 2.88
C ILE A 169 -11.41 3.96 3.57
N GLY A 170 -12.39 4.83 3.70
CA GLY A 170 -13.72 4.38 4.01
C GLY A 170 -14.28 3.54 2.85
N PRO A 171 -15.29 2.72 3.06
CA PRO A 171 -16.05 2.11 1.98
C PRO A 171 -16.60 3.16 0.97
N PHE A 172 -16.35 4.40 1.21
CA PHE A 172 -16.97 5.62 0.68
C PHE A 172 -16.13 6.38 -0.36
N ALA A 173 -15.10 5.78 -0.92
CA ALA A 173 -14.54 6.26 -2.20
C ALA A 173 -15.46 5.91 -3.40
N ILE A 174 -16.61 5.31 -3.12
CA ILE A 174 -17.64 4.92 -4.06
C ILE A 174 -18.75 5.97 -3.95
N SER A 175 -19.39 6.34 -5.06
CA SER A 175 -20.43 7.37 -5.11
C SER A 175 -21.54 7.14 -4.06
N THR A 176 -22.18 8.21 -3.61
CA THR A 176 -23.26 8.20 -2.63
C THR A 176 -24.38 7.19 -2.93
N ASP A 177 -24.59 6.86 -4.21
CA ASP A 177 -25.60 5.90 -4.67
C ASP A 177 -25.23 4.44 -4.32
N VAL A 178 -23.92 4.11 -4.37
CA VAL A 178 -23.41 2.80 -3.99
C VAL A 178 -23.33 2.67 -2.46
N ASP A 179 -23.09 3.79 -1.76
CA ASP A 179 -23.12 3.82 -0.30
C ASP A 179 -24.52 3.50 0.24
N ALA A 180 -25.57 4.06 -0.39
CA ALA A 180 -26.94 3.76 -0.05
C ALA A 180 -27.26 2.27 -0.30
N ALA A 181 -26.87 1.71 -1.44
CA ALA A 181 -27.07 0.31 -1.78
C ALA A 181 -26.32 -0.65 -0.85
N LEU A 182 -25.08 -0.29 -0.45
CA LEU A 182 -24.31 -1.08 0.51
C LEU A 182 -24.86 -0.99 1.92
N ALA A 183 -25.41 0.15 2.33
CA ALA A 183 -26.10 0.30 3.60
C ALA A 183 -27.36 -0.58 3.66
N GLU A 184 -28.18 -0.58 2.61
CA GLU A 184 -29.37 -1.43 2.50
C GLU A 184 -28.98 -2.93 2.54
N ALA A 185 -27.94 -3.35 1.82
CA ALA A 185 -27.46 -4.73 1.83
C ALA A 185 -26.99 -5.19 3.23
N ARG A 186 -26.39 -4.30 4.02
CA ARG A 186 -25.97 -4.59 5.40
C ARG A 186 -27.16 -4.74 6.37
N PHE A 187 -28.24 -4.00 6.16
CA PHE A 187 -29.46 -4.15 6.96
C PHE A 187 -30.24 -5.41 6.61
N ALA A 188 -30.13 -5.92 5.37
CA ALA A 188 -30.78 -7.15 4.93
C ALA A 188 -30.03 -8.43 5.34
N GLY A 189 -28.73 -8.37 5.65
CA GLY A 189 -27.90 -9.50 6.05
C GLY A 189 -27.36 -9.35 7.46
N GLY A 190 -28.18 -9.70 8.46
CA GLY A 190 -27.76 -9.63 9.87
C GLY A 190 -26.63 -10.59 10.22
N SER A 191 -25.39 -10.13 10.15
CA SER A 191 -24.25 -10.72 10.84
C SER A 191 -23.21 -9.63 11.07
N ASN A 192 -23.17 -9.15 12.30
CA ASN A 192 -22.26 -8.11 12.78
C ASN A 192 -20.95 -8.76 13.28
N THR A 193 -20.19 -9.38 12.38
CA THR A 193 -18.82 -9.77 12.68
C THR A 193 -17.91 -8.79 11.93
N PRO A 194 -17.12 -7.94 12.63
CA PRO A 194 -16.12 -7.15 11.93
C PRO A 194 -15.16 -8.12 11.23
N PRO A 195 -14.72 -7.81 10.00
CA PRO A 195 -13.72 -8.63 9.35
C PRO A 195 -12.48 -8.63 10.25
N VAL A 196 -12.03 -9.83 10.61
CA VAL A 196 -10.71 -10.03 11.21
C VAL A 196 -9.74 -9.54 10.15
N GLU A 197 -9.01 -8.48 10.42
CA GLU A 197 -7.90 -8.06 9.59
C GLU A 197 -6.85 -9.18 9.73
N ASP A 198 -6.78 -10.04 8.70
CA ASP A 198 -5.69 -11.00 8.61
C ASP A 198 -4.40 -10.21 8.50
N ASP A 199 -3.54 -10.35 9.50
CA ASP A 199 -2.17 -9.85 9.45
C ASP A 199 -1.57 -10.24 8.10
N ASP A 200 -1.01 -9.25 7.38
CA ASP A 200 -0.29 -9.47 6.13
C ASP A 200 0.86 -10.47 6.40
N VAL A 201 0.53 -11.76 6.29
CA VAL A 201 1.53 -12.82 6.34
C VAL A 201 2.29 -12.74 5.01
N ASP A 202 3.49 -12.18 5.08
CA ASP A 202 4.40 -12.08 3.94
C ASP A 202 4.70 -13.50 3.41
N ASP A 203 4.13 -13.85 2.27
CA ASP A 203 4.41 -15.08 1.53
C ASP A 203 5.73 -14.96 0.74
N GLY A 204 6.78 -14.46 1.39
CA GLY A 204 8.15 -14.58 0.90
C GLY A 204 8.42 -13.85 -0.43
N ALA A 205 8.33 -12.53 -0.45
CA ALA A 205 8.99 -11.75 -1.48
C ALA A 205 10.49 -11.98 -1.38
N VAL A 206 11.06 -12.73 -2.30
CA VAL A 206 12.51 -12.89 -2.43
C VAL A 206 13.01 -11.67 -3.19
N ALA A 207 13.78 -10.82 -2.52
CA ALA A 207 14.56 -9.80 -3.22
C ALA A 207 15.60 -10.49 -4.10
N PRO A 208 15.90 -9.96 -5.30
CA PRO A 208 16.92 -10.52 -6.18
C PRO A 208 18.32 -10.44 -5.59
#